data_5c07607fc2af11fd8e6c638ec7960345
#
_entry.id   5c07607fc2af11fd8e6c638ec7960345
#
_cell.length_a   1.000
_cell.length_b   1.000
_cell.length_c   1.000
_cell.angle_alpha   90.00
_cell.angle_beta   90.00
_cell.angle_gamma   90.00
#
_symmetry.space_group_name_H-M   'P 1'
#
loop_
_entity.id
_entity.type
_entity.pdbx_description
1 polymer ?
#
loop_
_entity_poly.entity_id
_entity_poly.type
_entity_poly.pdbx_seq_one_letter_code
_entity_poly.pdbx_strand_id
1 'polypeptide(L)'
;NQPEVPDVLEIPAELGGTPVVAIAANALNTSESCADSLLFGIVLPEGVQRVEADAFQCCHAATQISFPSTLTMLAEGSFFHVYAEIDFPNGNPRYSCENGFLIDGDTQTLLYAAPSSQGQPIPAVRRLGDSALDNWKPAGNEIRLPDTLESIGPYALDGQYTGDFSPLAALILPDGVRELSDCSIYGCWEIQLLRFPATLTEIPAYCVANCGLGAGEIPEGVTRIGEFAFYYYDWEQTELSAVTLPASVEFVGFRAFPDECEITALNPDTHFETEEEINQRNPDWAYRIP
;
A
#
# COMPACT_ATOMS: atom_id res chain seq x y z
N ASN A 1 -32.65 26.85 1.03
CA ASN A 1 -31.34 27.12 0.47
C ASN A 1 -30.33 26.34 1.27
N GLN A 2 -29.89 25.22 0.74
CA GLN A 2 -28.65 24.61 1.24
C GLN A 2 -27.52 25.57 0.83
N PRO A 3 -26.50 25.78 1.69
CA PRO A 3 -25.32 26.53 1.25
C PRO A 3 -24.70 25.79 0.06
N GLU A 4 -24.41 26.51 -1.03
CA GLU A 4 -23.63 25.96 -2.12
C GLU A 4 -22.27 25.54 -1.55
N VAL A 5 -21.93 24.26 -1.64
CA VAL A 5 -20.60 23.77 -1.32
C VAL A 5 -19.69 24.35 -2.40
N PRO A 6 -18.61 25.05 -2.07
CA PRO A 6 -17.71 25.61 -3.07
C PRO A 6 -17.07 24.48 -3.88
N ASP A 7 -16.91 24.65 -5.19
CA ASP A 7 -16.21 23.71 -6.07
C ASP A 7 -14.72 23.52 -5.66
N VAL A 8 -14.20 24.39 -4.79
CA VAL A 8 -12.84 24.38 -4.27
C VAL A 8 -12.84 24.73 -2.78
N LEU A 9 -12.22 23.87 -1.97
CA LEU A 9 -11.89 24.13 -0.58
C LEU A 9 -10.51 24.81 -0.50
N GLU A 10 -10.49 26.11 -0.32
CA GLU A 10 -9.25 26.85 -0.05
C GLU A 10 -8.95 26.80 1.45
N ILE A 11 -7.85 26.14 1.84
CA ILE A 11 -7.37 26.18 3.23
C ILE A 11 -6.80 27.58 3.48
N PRO A 12 -7.27 28.30 4.51
CA PRO A 12 -6.77 29.65 4.78
C PRO A 12 -5.31 29.64 5.24
N ALA A 13 -4.53 30.63 4.83
CA ALA A 13 -3.14 30.78 5.24
C ALA A 13 -2.99 31.03 6.75
N GLU A 14 -4.05 31.54 7.40
CA GLU A 14 -4.08 31.81 8.84
C GLU A 14 -5.42 31.42 9.45
N LEU A 15 -5.39 30.88 10.66
CA LEU A 15 -6.57 30.60 11.48
C LEU A 15 -6.46 31.40 12.79
N GLY A 16 -7.38 32.37 12.96
CA GLY A 16 -7.38 33.22 14.16
C GLY A 16 -6.09 34.04 14.34
N GLY A 17 -5.45 34.45 13.25
CA GLY A 17 -4.19 35.20 13.24
C GLY A 17 -2.94 34.35 13.43
N THR A 18 -3.08 33.02 13.41
CA THR A 18 -1.94 32.08 13.48
C THR A 18 -1.72 31.44 12.12
N PRO A 19 -0.51 31.44 11.56
CA PRO A 19 -0.21 30.80 10.28
C PRO A 19 -0.51 29.30 10.27
N VAL A 20 -1.13 28.80 9.20
CA VAL A 20 -1.34 27.39 8.95
C VAL A 20 -0.07 26.81 8.33
N VAL A 21 0.68 26.03 9.11
CA VAL A 21 1.97 25.46 8.68
C VAL A 21 1.94 23.93 8.53
N ALA A 22 0.85 23.28 8.95
CA ALA A 22 0.71 21.84 8.86
C ALA A 22 -0.75 21.43 8.67
N ILE A 23 -0.97 20.31 7.96
CA ILE A 23 -2.24 19.57 7.90
C ILE A 23 -2.07 18.34 8.80
N ALA A 24 -2.87 18.26 9.84
CA ALA A 24 -2.80 17.17 10.82
C ALA A 24 -3.38 15.87 10.26
N ALA A 25 -3.06 14.75 10.91
CA ALA A 25 -3.65 13.46 10.60
C ALA A 25 -5.18 13.52 10.67
N ASN A 26 -5.83 12.90 9.69
CA ASN A 26 -7.30 12.87 9.52
C ASN A 26 -7.99 14.24 9.39
N ALA A 27 -7.23 15.32 9.16
CA ALA A 27 -7.80 16.68 9.12
C ALA A 27 -8.85 16.89 8.01
N LEU A 28 -8.73 16.14 6.91
CA LEU A 28 -9.62 16.23 5.75
C LEU A 28 -10.29 14.87 5.44
N ASN A 29 -10.35 13.96 6.43
CA ASN A 29 -11.05 12.70 6.32
C ASN A 29 -12.57 12.92 6.24
N THR A 30 -13.21 12.42 5.19
CA THR A 30 -14.65 12.61 4.93
C THR A 30 -15.46 11.31 5.05
N SER A 31 -14.89 10.25 5.62
CA SER A 31 -15.45 8.88 5.63
C SER A 31 -16.88 8.72 6.18
N GLU A 32 -17.33 9.64 7.06
CA GLU A 32 -18.66 9.53 7.68
C GLU A 32 -19.80 10.15 6.84
N SER A 33 -19.52 10.88 5.77
CA SER A 33 -20.54 11.63 5.02
C SER A 33 -20.45 11.52 3.49
N CYS A 34 -19.69 10.59 2.95
CA CYS A 34 -19.30 10.58 1.54
C CYS A 34 -20.36 10.15 0.53
N ALA A 35 -21.54 9.67 0.93
CA ALA A 35 -22.52 9.15 -0.02
C ALA A 35 -23.17 10.26 -0.91
N ASP A 36 -23.13 11.52 -0.49
CA ASP A 36 -23.77 12.65 -1.18
C ASP A 36 -22.84 13.87 -1.33
N SER A 37 -21.51 13.72 -1.18
CA SER A 37 -20.58 14.84 -1.23
C SER A 37 -20.40 15.34 -2.66
N LEU A 38 -20.59 16.64 -2.85
CA LEU A 38 -20.22 17.32 -4.11
C LEU A 38 -18.72 17.20 -4.32
N LEU A 39 -18.31 16.86 -5.53
CA LEU A 39 -16.90 16.81 -5.90
C LEU A 39 -16.26 18.19 -5.79
N PHE A 40 -15.08 18.30 -5.18
CA PHE A 40 -14.38 19.58 -4.99
C PHE A 40 -12.86 19.43 -5.10
N GLY A 41 -12.21 20.56 -5.42
CA GLY A 41 -10.76 20.68 -5.32
C GLY A 41 -10.32 21.10 -3.92
N ILE A 42 -9.09 20.79 -3.52
CA ILE A 42 -8.45 21.25 -2.28
C ILE A 42 -7.20 22.05 -2.65
N VAL A 43 -7.08 23.26 -2.12
CA VAL A 43 -5.90 24.10 -2.31
C VAL A 43 -5.27 24.40 -0.95
N LEU A 44 -4.02 23.99 -0.79
CA LEU A 44 -3.22 24.30 0.38
C LEU A 44 -2.44 25.61 0.14
N PRO A 45 -2.44 26.54 1.11
CA PRO A 45 -1.79 27.84 0.94
C PRO A 45 -0.26 27.72 1.04
N GLU A 46 0.43 28.66 0.43
CA GLU A 46 1.86 28.87 0.69
C GLU A 46 2.07 29.11 2.19
N GLY A 47 3.13 28.51 2.77
CA GLY A 47 3.39 28.48 4.22
C GLY A 47 3.12 27.12 4.85
N VAL A 48 2.29 26.26 4.25
CA VAL A 48 2.17 24.86 4.69
C VAL A 48 3.46 24.13 4.36
N GLN A 49 4.05 23.51 5.39
CA GLN A 49 5.33 22.82 5.31
C GLN A 49 5.18 21.32 5.53
N ARG A 50 4.12 20.87 6.23
CA ARG A 50 3.92 19.47 6.59
C ARG A 50 2.51 19.00 6.33
N VAL A 51 2.41 17.76 5.85
CA VAL A 51 1.18 16.97 5.77
C VAL A 51 1.45 15.66 6.50
N GLU A 52 0.69 15.41 7.55
CA GLU A 52 0.84 14.22 8.40
C GLU A 52 0.19 12.99 7.71
N ALA A 53 0.50 11.79 8.22
CA ALA A 53 -0.13 10.55 7.75
C ALA A 53 -1.67 10.63 7.86
N ASP A 54 -2.38 9.95 7.00
CA ASP A 54 -3.85 9.91 6.95
C ASP A 54 -4.55 11.28 6.78
N ALA A 55 -3.80 12.35 6.43
CA ALA A 55 -4.36 13.70 6.35
C ALA A 55 -5.54 13.81 5.38
N PHE A 56 -5.49 13.06 4.26
CA PHE A 56 -6.54 13.01 3.23
C PHE A 56 -7.24 11.64 3.19
N GLN A 57 -7.01 10.77 4.17
CA GLN A 57 -7.58 9.43 4.17
C GLN A 57 -9.08 9.46 3.89
N CYS A 58 -9.54 8.61 2.98
CA CYS A 58 -10.95 8.50 2.57
C CYS A 58 -11.55 9.82 2.07
N CYS A 59 -10.75 10.75 1.53
CA CYS A 59 -11.26 11.98 0.94
C CYS A 59 -11.80 11.72 -0.48
N HIS A 60 -12.84 10.89 -0.58
CA HIS A 60 -13.41 10.43 -1.85
C HIS A 60 -14.03 11.55 -2.71
N ALA A 61 -14.40 12.66 -2.08
CA ALA A 61 -15.01 13.80 -2.77
C ALA A 61 -13.97 14.74 -3.43
N ALA A 62 -12.68 14.60 -3.07
CA ALA A 62 -11.63 15.40 -3.69
C ALA A 62 -11.36 14.93 -5.12
N THR A 63 -11.38 15.88 -6.08
CA THR A 63 -11.01 15.64 -7.48
C THR A 63 -9.61 16.13 -7.81
N GLN A 64 -9.11 17.07 -7.03
CA GLN A 64 -7.77 17.65 -7.17
C GLN A 64 -7.25 18.14 -5.83
N ILE A 65 -5.97 17.97 -5.58
CA ILE A 65 -5.26 18.52 -4.41
C ILE A 65 -4.04 19.28 -4.91
N SER A 66 -4.03 20.62 -4.67
CA SER A 66 -2.93 21.51 -5.04
C SER A 66 -2.05 21.80 -3.83
N PHE A 67 -0.77 21.47 -3.94
CA PHE A 67 0.23 21.64 -2.89
C PHE A 67 1.10 22.88 -3.11
N PRO A 68 1.54 23.56 -2.01
CA PRO A 68 2.40 24.72 -2.09
C PRO A 68 3.87 24.37 -2.34
N SER A 69 4.62 25.35 -2.85
CA SER A 69 6.07 25.24 -3.02
C SER A 69 6.84 25.08 -1.69
N THR A 70 6.23 25.49 -0.59
CA THR A 70 6.80 25.45 0.78
C THR A 70 6.71 24.08 1.46
N LEU A 71 6.02 23.11 0.85
CA LEU A 71 5.89 21.74 1.41
C LEU A 71 7.25 21.06 1.48
N THR A 72 7.63 20.61 2.69
CA THR A 72 8.90 19.92 2.95
C THR A 72 8.72 18.52 3.52
N MET A 73 7.52 18.19 4.01
CA MET A 73 7.18 16.88 4.53
C MET A 73 5.76 16.49 4.09
N LEU A 74 5.67 15.39 3.38
CA LEU A 74 4.43 14.72 3.02
C LEU A 74 4.56 13.28 3.48
N ALA A 75 3.79 12.92 4.50
CA ALA A 75 3.86 11.59 5.09
C ALA A 75 3.33 10.52 4.12
N GLU A 76 3.95 9.35 4.13
CA GLU A 76 3.43 8.17 3.45
C GLU A 76 2.05 7.80 4.04
N GLY A 77 1.19 7.16 3.27
CA GLY A 77 -0.18 6.83 3.69
C GLY A 77 -1.17 8.00 3.73
N SER A 78 -0.74 9.22 3.39
CA SER A 78 -1.62 10.41 3.40
C SER A 78 -2.82 10.29 2.46
N PHE A 79 -2.75 9.42 1.43
CA PHE A 79 -3.69 9.32 0.32
C PHE A 79 -4.48 8.01 0.29
N PHE A 80 -4.54 7.28 1.39
CA PHE A 80 -5.31 6.03 1.44
C PHE A 80 -6.77 6.28 1.03
N HIS A 81 -7.25 5.56 0.01
CA HIS A 81 -8.57 5.73 -0.60
C HIS A 81 -8.87 7.17 -1.10
N VAL A 82 -7.89 7.82 -1.69
CA VAL A 82 -8.04 9.11 -2.38
C VAL A 82 -8.06 8.91 -3.89
N TYR A 83 -8.88 9.68 -4.61
CA TYR A 83 -9.05 9.59 -6.07
C TYR A 83 -8.81 10.95 -6.76
N ALA A 84 -7.93 11.76 -6.22
CA ALA A 84 -7.67 13.11 -6.67
C ALA A 84 -6.45 13.20 -7.59
N GLU A 85 -6.50 14.11 -8.56
CA GLU A 85 -5.29 14.58 -9.25
C GLU A 85 -4.43 15.43 -8.31
N ILE A 86 -3.12 15.38 -8.48
CA ILE A 86 -2.17 16.12 -7.65
C ILE A 86 -1.39 17.11 -8.51
N ASP A 87 -1.25 18.35 -8.04
CA ASP A 87 -0.37 19.31 -8.67
C ASP A 87 0.40 20.20 -7.68
N PHE A 88 1.44 20.85 -8.22
CA PHE A 88 2.27 21.85 -7.55
C PHE A 88 2.31 23.09 -8.44
N PRO A 89 1.32 24.00 -8.37
CA PRO A 89 1.21 25.12 -9.30
C PRO A 89 2.44 26.04 -9.35
N ASN A 90 3.14 26.18 -8.22
CA ASN A 90 4.38 26.96 -8.09
C ASN A 90 5.65 26.09 -8.11
N GLY A 91 5.51 24.80 -8.45
CA GLY A 91 6.56 23.81 -8.31
C GLY A 91 6.87 23.45 -6.85
N ASN A 92 7.68 22.42 -6.65
CA ASN A 92 8.21 22.07 -5.34
C ASN A 92 9.63 21.50 -5.53
N PRO A 93 10.62 21.83 -4.68
CA PRO A 93 11.99 21.38 -4.86
C PRO A 93 12.19 19.88 -4.55
N ARG A 94 11.30 19.25 -3.79
CA ARG A 94 11.40 17.87 -3.33
C ARG A 94 10.37 16.97 -4.02
N TYR A 95 9.13 17.43 -4.15
CA TYR A 95 8.02 16.63 -4.67
C TYR A 95 7.70 16.99 -6.12
N SER A 96 7.41 15.97 -6.91
CA SER A 96 6.91 16.14 -8.28
C SER A 96 5.74 15.21 -8.55
N CYS A 97 4.84 15.62 -9.45
CA CYS A 97 3.79 14.76 -9.96
C CYS A 97 3.88 14.73 -11.48
N GLU A 98 4.32 13.59 -12.04
CA GLU A 98 4.48 13.41 -13.48
C GLU A 98 3.68 12.21 -13.94
N ASN A 99 2.88 12.37 -14.99
CA ASN A 99 1.96 11.33 -15.50
C ASN A 99 1.08 10.72 -14.39
N GLY A 100 0.67 11.51 -13.41
CA GLY A 100 -0.15 11.09 -12.28
C GLY A 100 0.60 10.39 -11.15
N PHE A 101 1.93 10.26 -11.22
CA PHE A 101 2.72 9.67 -10.15
C PHE A 101 3.36 10.75 -9.27
N LEU A 102 2.96 10.80 -7.99
CA LEU A 102 3.54 11.68 -7.00
C LEU A 102 4.79 11.03 -6.39
N ILE A 103 5.93 11.69 -6.55
CA ILE A 103 7.24 11.17 -6.16
C ILE A 103 7.92 12.12 -5.18
N ASP A 104 8.48 11.56 -4.12
CA ASP A 104 9.49 12.21 -3.29
C ASP A 104 10.87 12.06 -3.96
N GLY A 105 11.41 13.13 -4.50
CA GLY A 105 12.68 13.13 -5.22
C GLY A 105 13.89 12.86 -4.32
N ASP A 106 13.83 13.20 -3.03
CA ASP A 106 14.95 12.99 -2.09
C ASP A 106 15.12 11.50 -1.74
N THR A 107 14.02 10.79 -1.55
CA THR A 107 14.02 9.37 -1.18
C THR A 107 13.80 8.43 -2.35
N GLN A 108 13.44 8.96 -3.51
CA GLN A 108 13.02 8.18 -4.68
C GLN A 108 11.84 7.24 -4.35
N THR A 109 10.87 7.77 -3.59
CA THR A 109 9.68 7.05 -3.17
C THR A 109 8.47 7.48 -4.01
N LEU A 110 7.75 6.51 -4.57
CA LEU A 110 6.41 6.75 -5.09
C LEU A 110 5.46 6.85 -3.90
N LEU A 111 4.82 8.00 -3.72
CA LEU A 111 3.91 8.27 -2.61
C LEU A 111 2.45 8.03 -2.96
N TYR A 112 2.08 8.21 -4.23
CA TYR A 112 0.69 8.09 -4.66
C TYR A 112 0.59 8.00 -6.19
N ALA A 113 -0.40 7.24 -6.67
CA ALA A 113 -0.76 7.11 -8.07
C ALA A 113 -2.15 7.72 -8.32
N ALA A 114 -2.19 8.92 -8.88
CA ALA A 114 -3.41 9.66 -9.20
C ALA A 114 -4.19 9.01 -10.37
N PRO A 115 -5.47 9.37 -10.59
CA PRO A 115 -6.28 8.82 -11.68
C PRO A 115 -5.63 8.91 -13.07
N SER A 116 -4.90 9.98 -13.37
CA SER A 116 -4.18 10.14 -14.65
C SER A 116 -3.02 9.16 -14.86
N SER A 117 -2.58 8.46 -13.81
CA SER A 117 -1.54 7.42 -13.90
C SER A 117 -2.06 6.08 -14.44
N GLN A 118 -3.38 5.92 -14.59
CA GLN A 118 -3.98 4.66 -15.01
C GLN A 118 -3.39 4.18 -16.34
N GLY A 119 -2.93 2.92 -16.35
CA GLY A 119 -2.30 2.32 -17.52
C GLY A 119 -0.93 2.87 -17.90
N GLN A 120 -0.38 3.85 -17.17
CA GLN A 120 0.98 4.33 -17.38
C GLN A 120 2.00 3.40 -16.71
N PRO A 121 3.21 3.28 -17.25
CA PRO A 121 4.27 2.51 -16.59
C PRO A 121 4.70 3.20 -15.30
N ILE A 122 4.88 2.40 -14.24
CA ILE A 122 5.40 2.89 -12.96
C ILE A 122 6.81 3.47 -13.19
N PRO A 123 7.09 4.70 -12.74
CA PRO A 123 8.40 5.34 -12.95
C PRO A 123 9.51 4.61 -12.19
N ALA A 124 10.76 4.89 -12.56
CA ALA A 124 11.94 4.35 -11.90
C ALA A 124 12.07 4.98 -10.49
N VAL A 125 11.61 4.24 -9.49
CA VAL A 125 11.69 4.59 -8.07
C VAL A 125 12.39 3.48 -7.29
N ARG A 126 12.87 3.79 -6.08
CA ARG A 126 13.51 2.81 -5.19
C ARG A 126 12.53 2.22 -4.17
N ARG A 127 11.45 2.93 -3.88
CA ARG A 127 10.45 2.52 -2.90
C ARG A 127 9.04 2.79 -3.42
N LEU A 128 8.12 1.85 -3.18
CA LEU A 128 6.71 2.13 -3.13
C LEU A 128 6.35 2.49 -1.69
N GLY A 129 5.81 3.67 -1.47
CA GLY A 129 5.34 4.13 -0.16
C GLY A 129 4.04 3.45 0.24
N ASP A 130 3.55 3.80 1.43
CA ASP A 130 2.33 3.23 1.99
C ASP A 130 1.13 3.56 1.09
N SER A 131 0.38 2.54 0.68
CA SER A 131 -0.79 2.65 -0.20
C SER A 131 -0.53 3.33 -1.55
N ALA A 132 0.72 3.33 -2.02
CA ALA A 132 1.15 4.14 -3.17
C ALA A 132 0.42 3.78 -4.48
N LEU A 133 0.02 2.53 -4.66
CA LEU A 133 -0.69 2.02 -5.84
C LEU A 133 -2.11 1.53 -5.52
N ASP A 134 -2.69 1.95 -4.39
CA ASP A 134 -4.01 1.53 -3.90
C ASP A 134 -5.11 1.55 -4.99
N ASN A 135 -5.11 2.54 -5.86
CA ASN A 135 -6.13 2.66 -6.92
C ASN A 135 -5.57 2.57 -8.34
N TRP A 136 -4.31 2.22 -8.49
CA TRP A 136 -3.67 2.18 -9.79
C TRP A 136 -3.92 0.84 -10.49
N LYS A 137 -4.14 0.90 -11.82
CA LYS A 137 -4.32 -0.28 -12.67
C LYS A 137 -3.30 -0.29 -13.81
N PRO A 138 -2.67 -1.44 -14.12
CA PRO A 138 -1.80 -1.55 -15.29
C PRO A 138 -2.59 -1.47 -16.61
N ALA A 139 -1.92 -1.19 -17.73
CA ALA A 139 -2.50 -1.20 -19.06
C ALA A 139 -2.92 -2.61 -19.56
N GLY A 140 -2.58 -3.65 -18.82
CA GLY A 140 -2.84 -5.06 -19.16
C GLY A 140 -2.94 -5.93 -17.91
N ASN A 141 -2.69 -7.22 -18.05
CA ASN A 141 -2.87 -8.22 -16.99
C ASN A 141 -1.59 -8.48 -16.17
N GLU A 142 -0.58 -7.63 -16.27
CA GLU A 142 0.71 -7.80 -15.59
C GLU A 142 1.15 -6.49 -14.94
N ILE A 143 1.47 -6.53 -13.65
CA ILE A 143 2.13 -5.41 -12.97
C ILE A 143 3.64 -5.53 -13.24
N ARG A 144 4.20 -4.52 -13.90
CA ARG A 144 5.63 -4.38 -14.11
C ARG A 144 6.20 -3.35 -13.17
N LEU A 145 6.86 -3.84 -12.13
CA LEU A 145 7.58 -3.00 -11.18
C LEU A 145 8.94 -2.60 -11.77
N PRO A 146 9.46 -1.39 -11.47
CA PRO A 146 10.74 -0.95 -11.99
C PRO A 146 11.91 -1.76 -11.39
N ASP A 147 12.93 -2.06 -12.20
CA ASP A 147 14.13 -2.81 -11.77
C ASP A 147 14.94 -2.09 -10.68
N THR A 148 14.68 -0.79 -10.48
CA THR A 148 15.31 0.04 -9.44
C THR A 148 14.68 -0.16 -8.07
N LEU A 149 13.57 -0.90 -7.96
CA LEU A 149 12.81 -1.06 -6.73
C LEU A 149 13.59 -1.88 -5.70
N GLU A 150 13.67 -1.36 -4.47
CA GLU A 150 14.37 -1.97 -3.34
C GLU A 150 13.43 -2.35 -2.19
N SER A 151 12.30 -1.62 -2.03
CA SER A 151 11.35 -1.88 -0.95
C SER A 151 9.90 -1.55 -1.33
N ILE A 152 8.95 -2.25 -0.68
CA ILE A 152 7.51 -2.10 -0.87
C ILE A 152 6.88 -1.86 0.50
N GLY A 153 6.22 -0.71 0.67
CA GLY A 153 5.54 -0.28 1.88
C GLY A 153 4.22 -1.00 2.16
N PRO A 154 3.62 -0.75 3.32
CA PRO A 154 2.32 -1.33 3.68
C PRO A 154 1.23 -0.96 2.67
N TYR A 155 0.39 -1.92 2.30
CA TYR A 155 -0.73 -1.73 1.37
C TYR A 155 -0.34 -1.09 0.02
N ALA A 156 0.96 -1.07 -0.32
CA ALA A 156 1.43 -0.42 -1.54
C ALA A 156 0.83 -1.04 -2.82
N LEU A 157 0.50 -2.32 -2.77
CA LEU A 157 -0.18 -3.09 -3.80
C LEU A 157 -1.48 -3.68 -3.23
N ASP A 158 -2.39 -2.84 -2.73
CA ASP A 158 -3.68 -3.28 -2.22
C ASP A 158 -4.70 -3.47 -3.36
N GLY A 159 -5.19 -4.69 -3.52
CA GLY A 159 -6.16 -5.07 -4.55
C GLY A 159 -7.62 -5.05 -4.11
N GLN A 160 -7.93 -4.88 -2.82
CA GLN A 160 -9.28 -5.07 -2.28
C GLN A 160 -10.33 -4.11 -2.84
N TYR A 161 -9.95 -2.87 -3.08
CA TYR A 161 -10.92 -1.81 -3.41
C TYR A 161 -11.05 -1.52 -4.90
N THR A 162 -10.26 -2.17 -5.72
CA THR A 162 -10.24 -1.88 -7.16
C THR A 162 -11.27 -2.65 -7.97
N GLY A 163 -12.07 -3.54 -7.37
CA GLY A 163 -13.28 -4.20 -7.90
C GLY A 163 -13.27 -4.79 -9.32
N ASP A 164 -12.27 -4.46 -10.10
CA ASP A 164 -12.10 -4.73 -11.54
C ASP A 164 -10.62 -4.96 -11.88
N PHE A 165 -9.82 -5.62 -11.02
CA PHE A 165 -8.61 -6.21 -11.55
C PHE A 165 -9.05 -7.29 -12.54
N SER A 166 -9.00 -6.98 -13.82
CA SER A 166 -8.85 -8.01 -14.84
C SER A 166 -7.74 -8.95 -14.37
N PRO A 167 -7.88 -10.26 -14.54
CA PRO A 167 -7.02 -11.23 -13.88
C PRO A 167 -5.55 -10.83 -14.02
N LEU A 168 -4.97 -10.37 -12.92
CA LEU A 168 -3.53 -10.18 -12.78
C LEU A 168 -2.93 -11.58 -12.73
N ALA A 169 -2.59 -12.12 -13.90
CA ALA A 169 -2.09 -13.49 -13.97
C ALA A 169 -0.78 -13.67 -13.19
N ALA A 170 0.04 -12.62 -13.08
CA ALA A 170 1.33 -12.72 -12.40
C ALA A 170 1.83 -11.39 -11.83
N LEU A 171 2.44 -11.45 -10.66
CA LEU A 171 3.27 -10.41 -10.07
C LEU A 171 4.70 -10.94 -9.89
N ILE A 172 5.66 -10.30 -10.55
CA ILE A 172 7.08 -10.65 -10.45
C ILE A 172 7.79 -9.50 -9.75
N LEU A 173 8.29 -9.74 -8.54
CA LEU A 173 9.08 -8.74 -7.83
C LEU A 173 10.50 -8.69 -8.42
N PRO A 174 11.03 -7.48 -8.70
CA PRO A 174 12.39 -7.31 -9.22
C PRO A 174 13.47 -7.86 -8.28
N ASP A 175 14.58 -8.31 -8.85
CA ASP A 175 15.70 -8.87 -8.09
C ASP A 175 16.36 -7.86 -7.11
N GLY A 176 16.07 -6.55 -7.28
CA GLY A 176 16.53 -5.49 -6.38
C GLY A 176 15.77 -5.41 -5.06
N VAL A 177 14.56 -5.96 -4.98
CA VAL A 177 13.70 -5.88 -3.79
C VAL A 177 14.30 -6.71 -2.66
N ARG A 178 14.48 -6.08 -1.50
CA ARG A 178 15.07 -6.67 -0.29
C ARG A 178 14.15 -6.58 0.92
N GLU A 179 13.20 -5.65 0.89
CA GLU A 179 12.31 -5.36 2.00
C GLU A 179 10.86 -5.29 1.52
N LEU A 180 10.02 -6.07 2.17
CA LEU A 180 8.58 -6.00 2.10
C LEU A 180 8.07 -5.56 3.47
N SER A 181 7.00 -4.79 3.50
CA SER A 181 6.31 -4.43 4.75
C SER A 181 5.13 -5.37 4.99
N ASP A 182 4.59 -5.34 6.21
CA ASP A 182 3.33 -5.99 6.52
C ASP A 182 2.24 -5.52 5.54
N CYS A 183 1.39 -6.43 5.10
CA CYS A 183 0.30 -6.15 4.16
C CYS A 183 0.74 -5.55 2.81
N SER A 184 2.01 -5.65 2.38
CA SER A 184 2.52 -4.93 1.19
C SER A 184 1.87 -5.36 -0.12
N ILE A 185 1.37 -6.60 -0.22
CA ILE A 185 0.68 -7.18 -1.39
C ILE A 185 -0.65 -7.77 -0.92
N TYR A 186 -1.48 -6.96 -0.30
CA TYR A 186 -2.72 -7.41 0.33
C TYR A 186 -3.90 -7.42 -0.64
N GLY A 187 -4.81 -8.40 -0.53
CA GLY A 187 -6.09 -8.38 -1.22
C GLY A 187 -6.04 -8.53 -2.74
N CYS A 188 -4.93 -8.94 -3.31
CA CYS A 188 -4.77 -9.17 -4.75
C CYS A 188 -5.39 -10.53 -5.16
N TRP A 189 -6.71 -10.65 -5.15
CA TRP A 189 -7.46 -11.91 -5.27
C TRP A 189 -7.23 -12.65 -6.58
N GLU A 190 -6.84 -11.94 -7.62
CA GLU A 190 -6.70 -12.49 -8.98
C GLU A 190 -5.27 -12.92 -9.34
N ILE A 191 -4.28 -12.69 -8.44
CA ILE A 191 -2.90 -13.09 -8.68
C ILE A 191 -2.78 -14.61 -8.52
N GLN A 192 -2.51 -15.31 -9.64
CA GLN A 192 -2.27 -16.74 -9.64
C GLN A 192 -0.80 -17.12 -9.42
N LEU A 193 0.11 -16.23 -9.81
CA LEU A 193 1.55 -16.42 -9.68
C LEU A 193 2.21 -15.21 -9.01
N LEU A 194 2.88 -15.44 -7.89
CA LEU A 194 3.77 -14.48 -7.26
C LEU A 194 5.19 -15.04 -7.26
N ARG A 195 6.15 -14.25 -7.77
CA ARG A 195 7.56 -14.59 -7.72
C ARG A 195 8.31 -13.59 -6.84
N PHE A 196 8.87 -14.10 -5.75
CA PHE A 196 9.77 -13.36 -4.88
C PHE A 196 11.21 -13.35 -5.43
N PRO A 197 11.98 -12.27 -5.20
CA PRO A 197 13.41 -12.25 -5.54
C PRO A 197 14.22 -13.11 -4.57
N ALA A 198 15.34 -13.66 -5.06
CA ALA A 198 16.25 -14.48 -4.25
C ALA A 198 16.97 -13.67 -3.14
N THR A 199 16.89 -12.35 -3.18
CA THR A 199 17.46 -11.43 -2.17
C THR A 199 16.62 -11.32 -0.92
N LEU A 200 15.37 -11.80 -0.94
CA LEU A 200 14.44 -11.67 0.18
C LEU A 200 14.83 -12.63 1.31
N THR A 201 14.88 -12.11 2.53
CA THR A 201 15.22 -12.90 3.74
C THR A 201 14.04 -13.09 4.69
N GLU A 202 12.99 -12.28 4.53
CA GLU A 202 11.77 -12.36 5.34
C GLU A 202 10.54 -12.08 4.47
N ILE A 203 9.47 -12.83 4.73
CA ILE A 203 8.12 -12.53 4.24
C ILE A 203 7.33 -12.04 5.44
N PRO A 204 6.97 -10.76 5.52
CA PRO A 204 6.33 -10.15 6.70
C PRO A 204 4.92 -10.67 6.97
N ALA A 205 4.35 -10.22 8.09
CA ALA A 205 2.99 -10.55 8.47
C ALA A 205 1.97 -10.00 7.45
N TYR A 206 0.95 -10.80 7.14
CA TYR A 206 -0.12 -10.45 6.19
C TYR A 206 0.38 -10.03 4.78
N CYS A 207 1.67 -10.21 4.48
CA CYS A 207 2.32 -9.65 3.30
C CYS A 207 1.57 -9.96 2.00
N VAL A 208 1.04 -11.16 1.87
CA VAL A 208 0.34 -11.70 0.68
C VAL A 208 -1.04 -12.25 1.08
N ALA A 209 -1.59 -11.74 2.19
CA ALA A 209 -2.89 -12.20 2.64
C ALA A 209 -4.01 -11.79 1.66
N ASN A 210 -5.05 -12.63 1.56
CA ASN A 210 -6.16 -12.46 0.63
C ASN A 210 -5.73 -12.36 -0.85
N CYS A 211 -4.66 -13.07 -1.23
CA CYS A 211 -4.26 -13.22 -2.62
C CYS A 211 -4.64 -14.61 -3.13
N GLY A 212 -5.21 -14.70 -4.34
CA GLY A 212 -5.68 -15.96 -4.95
C GLY A 212 -4.56 -16.83 -5.51
N LEU A 213 -3.47 -17.03 -4.75
CA LEU A 213 -2.30 -17.77 -5.22
C LEU A 213 -2.59 -19.25 -5.39
N GLY A 214 -2.43 -19.77 -6.61
CA GLY A 214 -2.49 -21.21 -6.90
C GLY A 214 -1.18 -21.96 -6.55
N ALA A 215 -0.05 -21.25 -6.54
CA ALA A 215 1.25 -21.78 -6.16
C ALA A 215 2.15 -20.68 -5.62
N GLY A 216 2.98 -20.98 -4.62
CA GLY A 216 3.98 -20.07 -4.07
C GLY A 216 5.33 -20.76 -3.92
N GLU A 217 6.38 -20.18 -4.51
CA GLU A 217 7.74 -20.59 -4.28
C GLU A 217 8.38 -19.69 -3.23
N ILE A 218 8.80 -20.25 -2.10
CA ILE A 218 9.53 -19.52 -1.07
C ILE A 218 11.03 -19.55 -1.44
N PRO A 219 11.70 -18.40 -1.60
CA PRO A 219 13.12 -18.37 -1.96
C PRO A 219 14.03 -19.00 -0.90
N GLU A 220 15.13 -19.62 -1.35
CA GLU A 220 16.14 -20.25 -0.48
C GLU A 220 16.83 -19.29 0.52
N GLY A 221 16.68 -17.96 0.36
CA GLY A 221 17.21 -16.98 1.31
C GLY A 221 16.30 -16.67 2.48
N VAL A 222 15.02 -17.05 2.39
CA VAL A 222 14.01 -16.71 3.41
C VAL A 222 14.25 -17.53 4.68
N THR A 223 14.41 -16.83 5.81
CA THR A 223 14.59 -17.44 7.13
C THR A 223 13.34 -17.33 8.00
N ARG A 224 12.47 -16.35 7.71
CA ARG A 224 11.28 -16.05 8.49
C ARG A 224 10.06 -15.78 7.62
N ILE A 225 8.93 -16.36 8.01
CA ILE A 225 7.61 -16.07 7.44
C ILE A 225 6.72 -15.59 8.59
N GLY A 226 6.11 -14.40 8.42
CA GLY A 226 5.28 -13.75 9.43
C GLY A 226 3.91 -14.41 9.62
N GLU A 227 3.21 -14.01 10.66
CA GLU A 227 1.83 -14.46 10.91
C GLU A 227 0.91 -14.05 9.76
N PHE A 228 -0.01 -14.92 9.39
CA PHE A 228 -1.00 -14.70 8.33
C PHE A 228 -0.41 -14.31 6.97
N ALA A 229 0.87 -14.55 6.70
CA ALA A 229 1.58 -14.04 5.53
C ALA A 229 0.90 -14.40 4.19
N PHE A 230 0.35 -15.61 4.09
CA PHE A 230 -0.39 -16.13 2.93
C PHE A 230 -1.82 -16.53 3.29
N TYR A 231 -2.33 -16.06 4.41
CA TYR A 231 -3.66 -16.43 4.88
C TYR A 231 -4.75 -15.89 3.95
N TYR A 232 -5.82 -16.66 3.78
CA TYR A 232 -6.97 -16.29 2.99
C TYR A 232 -8.24 -16.40 3.83
N TYR A 233 -9.05 -15.34 3.87
CA TYR A 233 -10.25 -15.28 4.72
C TYR A 233 -11.46 -15.97 4.13
N ASP A 234 -11.50 -16.15 2.80
CA ASP A 234 -12.60 -16.84 2.14
C ASP A 234 -12.22 -18.30 1.84
N TRP A 235 -12.65 -19.20 2.71
CA TRP A 235 -12.39 -20.64 2.63
C TRP A 235 -12.90 -21.32 1.34
N GLU A 236 -13.77 -20.64 0.56
CA GLU A 236 -14.30 -21.19 -0.70
C GLU A 236 -13.35 -20.98 -1.91
N GLN A 237 -12.30 -20.16 -1.77
CA GLN A 237 -11.46 -19.72 -2.90
C GLN A 237 -9.94 -19.90 -2.69
N THR A 238 -9.47 -20.60 -1.64
CA THR A 238 -8.03 -20.81 -1.49
C THR A 238 -7.53 -21.80 -2.54
N GLU A 239 -6.59 -21.36 -3.39
CA GLU A 239 -5.94 -22.23 -4.38
C GLU A 239 -4.57 -22.75 -3.89
N LEU A 240 -3.97 -22.13 -2.85
CA LEU A 240 -2.68 -22.57 -2.28
C LEU A 240 -2.87 -23.84 -1.44
N SER A 241 -2.84 -24.98 -2.09
CA SER A 241 -3.06 -26.30 -1.47
C SER A 241 -1.81 -26.97 -0.94
N ALA A 242 -0.63 -26.56 -1.39
CA ALA A 242 0.64 -27.09 -0.92
C ALA A 242 1.79 -26.09 -1.05
N VAL A 243 2.74 -26.13 -0.11
CA VAL A 243 3.97 -25.33 -0.14
C VAL A 243 5.16 -26.15 0.35
N THR A 244 6.31 -25.95 -0.30
CA THR A 244 7.59 -26.49 0.20
C THR A 244 8.42 -25.35 0.75
N LEU A 245 8.75 -25.43 2.03
CA LEU A 245 9.62 -24.47 2.70
C LEU A 245 11.07 -24.88 2.52
N PRO A 246 11.95 -24.01 2.00
CA PRO A 246 13.37 -24.32 1.84
C PRO A 246 14.07 -24.54 3.18
N ALA A 247 15.27 -25.15 3.13
CA ALA A 247 16.04 -25.46 4.33
C ALA A 247 16.51 -24.23 5.12
N SER A 248 16.43 -23.04 4.53
CA SER A 248 16.74 -21.77 5.18
C SER A 248 15.66 -21.31 6.16
N VAL A 249 14.41 -21.78 6.04
CA VAL A 249 13.30 -21.29 6.88
C VAL A 249 13.45 -21.83 8.29
N GLU A 250 13.62 -20.91 9.24
CA GLU A 250 13.78 -21.21 10.67
C GLU A 250 12.48 -20.97 11.46
N PHE A 251 11.65 -20.03 11.00
CA PHE A 251 10.42 -19.62 11.69
C PHE A 251 9.25 -19.42 10.73
N VAL A 252 8.09 -19.93 11.13
CA VAL A 252 6.80 -19.72 10.47
C VAL A 252 5.80 -19.22 11.50
N GLY A 253 5.28 -18.02 11.28
CA GLY A 253 4.30 -17.35 12.14
C GLY A 253 2.95 -18.07 12.17
N PHE A 254 2.16 -17.75 13.18
CA PHE A 254 0.84 -18.32 13.38
C PHE A 254 -0.05 -18.12 12.15
N ARG A 255 -0.67 -19.19 11.66
CA ARG A 255 -1.54 -19.18 10.48
C ARG A 255 -0.91 -18.51 9.25
N ALA A 256 0.41 -18.62 9.08
CA ALA A 256 1.08 -18.04 7.92
C ALA A 256 0.53 -18.53 6.57
N PHE A 257 -0.05 -19.72 6.55
CA PHE A 257 -0.67 -20.35 5.38
C PHE A 257 -2.13 -20.70 5.64
N PRO A 258 -2.95 -20.92 4.59
CA PRO A 258 -4.31 -21.44 4.75
C PRO A 258 -4.36 -22.75 5.55
N ASP A 259 -5.42 -22.97 6.30
CA ASP A 259 -5.58 -24.14 7.18
C ASP A 259 -5.50 -25.48 6.41
N GLU A 260 -5.93 -25.51 5.14
CA GLU A 260 -5.93 -26.69 4.26
C GLU A 260 -4.61 -26.88 3.47
N CYS A 261 -3.64 -25.98 3.63
CA CYS A 261 -2.38 -26.03 2.89
C CYS A 261 -1.45 -27.14 3.44
N GLU A 262 -1.02 -28.06 2.58
CA GLU A 262 -0.01 -29.06 2.92
C GLU A 262 1.39 -28.45 2.96
N ILE A 263 2.02 -28.38 4.14
CA ILE A 263 3.32 -27.77 4.32
C ILE A 263 4.40 -28.85 4.42
N THR A 264 5.39 -28.81 3.52
CA THR A 264 6.59 -29.64 3.58
C THR A 264 7.79 -28.75 3.94
N ALA A 265 8.29 -28.86 5.17
CA ALA A 265 9.49 -28.16 5.60
C ALA A 265 10.75 -29.01 5.36
N LEU A 266 11.74 -28.47 4.60
CA LEU A 266 13.01 -29.12 4.37
C LEU A 266 13.99 -29.00 5.56
N ASN A 267 13.80 -27.97 6.39
CA ASN A 267 14.50 -27.84 7.66
C ASN A 267 13.68 -28.53 8.77
N PRO A 268 14.18 -29.62 9.38
CA PRO A 268 13.45 -30.34 10.42
C PRO A 268 13.32 -29.53 11.73
N ASP A 269 14.13 -28.48 11.91
CA ASP A 269 14.12 -27.62 13.08
C ASP A 269 13.30 -26.33 12.86
N THR A 270 12.55 -26.22 11.75
CA THR A 270 11.65 -25.09 11.51
C THR A 270 10.63 -24.98 12.65
N HIS A 271 10.61 -23.83 13.33
CA HIS A 271 9.63 -23.54 14.36
C HIS A 271 8.34 -22.99 13.74
N PHE A 272 7.23 -23.64 14.07
CA PHE A 272 5.88 -23.17 13.72
C PHE A 272 5.24 -22.55 14.95
N GLU A 273 4.93 -21.24 14.89
CA GLU A 273 4.35 -20.51 16.01
C GLU A 273 2.95 -21.04 16.34
N THR A 274 2.72 -21.31 17.61
CA THR A 274 1.43 -21.78 18.12
C THR A 274 0.52 -20.63 18.51
N GLU A 275 -0.78 -20.90 18.68
CA GLU A 275 -1.76 -19.92 19.17
C GLU A 275 -1.40 -19.41 20.58
N GLU A 276 -0.80 -20.23 21.44
CA GLU A 276 -0.36 -19.81 22.76
C GLU A 276 0.78 -18.80 22.68
N GLU A 277 1.75 -19.03 21.80
CA GLU A 277 2.92 -18.16 21.61
C GLU A 277 2.50 -16.80 21.02
N ILE A 278 1.62 -16.77 20.00
CA ILE A 278 1.13 -15.49 19.46
C ILE A 278 0.30 -14.74 20.48
N ASN A 279 -0.52 -15.39 21.29
CA ASN A 279 -1.28 -14.76 22.37
C ASN A 279 -0.37 -14.14 23.44
N GLN A 280 0.79 -14.72 23.70
CA GLN A 280 1.78 -14.14 24.62
C GLN A 280 2.52 -12.95 24.02
N ARG A 281 2.86 -13.02 22.73
CA ARG A 281 3.61 -11.99 22.01
C ARG A 281 2.73 -10.80 21.57
N ASN A 282 1.53 -11.09 21.10
CA ASN A 282 0.59 -10.10 20.54
C ASN A 282 -0.86 -10.48 20.92
N PRO A 283 -1.31 -10.21 22.17
CA PRO A 283 -2.62 -10.64 22.65
C PRO A 283 -3.80 -10.06 21.86
N ASP A 284 -3.57 -9.00 21.10
CA ASP A 284 -4.58 -8.32 20.30
C ASP A 284 -4.60 -8.79 18.83
N TRP A 285 -3.88 -9.86 18.48
CA TRP A 285 -3.76 -10.31 17.08
C TRP A 285 -5.12 -10.56 16.41
N ALA A 286 -6.09 -11.12 17.16
CA ALA A 286 -7.42 -11.42 16.63
C ALA A 286 -8.23 -10.17 16.24
N TYR A 287 -7.85 -8.98 16.73
CA TYR A 287 -8.47 -7.69 16.43
C TYR A 287 -7.70 -6.89 15.37
N ARG A 288 -6.53 -7.38 14.95
CA ARG A 288 -5.66 -6.73 13.97
C ARG A 288 -5.72 -7.37 12.58
N ILE A 289 -6.64 -8.30 12.40
CA ILE A 289 -6.91 -8.88 11.09
C ILE A 289 -7.47 -7.75 10.21
N PRO A 290 -6.74 -7.35 9.13
CA PRO A 290 -7.11 -6.22 8.28
C PRO A 290 -8.45 -6.41 7.57
#